data_e3dbcf0b7e7c668479141389b47eec34
#
_entry.id   e3dbcf0b7e7c668479141389b47eec34
#
_cell.length_a   1.000
_cell.length_b   1.000
_cell.length_c   1.000
_cell.angle_alpha   90.00
_cell.angle_beta   90.00
_cell.angle_gamma   90.00
#
_symmetry.space_group_name_H-M   'P 1'
#
loop_
_entity.id
_entity.type
_entity.pdbx_description
1 polymer ?
#
loop_
_entity_poly.entity_id
_entity_poly.type
_entity_poly.pdbx_seq_one_letter_code
_entity_poly.pdbx_strand_id
1 'polypeptide(L)'
;VTRPFGIAILAFDDVEALDLAGPYEVFTTAARMAARPEAADWPGQPVAAGWQVACVARTRAPVCARAGLQVLPTRDFSDETPVDLLIVPGGVVDAAARCPDTLAWVRRAGARATLTASVCTGVFVLAAAGVVTNHRVTTHWEDLADLRRQWPLLDVVDGVRWVEDGRVFSSAGISAGIDLSLHLVARLTCPELAERTARQMDYRWMSRPD
;
A
#
# COMPACT_ATOMS: atom_id res chain seq x y z
N VAL A 1 -4.37 20.97 17.16
CA VAL A 1 -5.01 19.73 16.69
C VAL A 1 -4.21 19.27 15.50
N THR A 2 -3.45 18.18 15.63
CA THR A 2 -2.74 17.54 14.50
C THR A 2 -3.79 16.98 13.54
N ARG A 3 -3.62 17.20 12.23
CA ARG A 3 -4.51 16.63 11.22
C ARG A 3 -4.46 15.09 11.25
N PRO A 4 -5.51 14.40 10.82
CA PRO A 4 -5.49 12.95 10.66
C PRO A 4 -4.40 12.50 9.69
N PHE A 5 -3.80 11.34 9.95
CA PHE A 5 -2.83 10.70 9.06
C PHE A 5 -3.58 10.01 7.91
N GLY A 6 -3.31 10.45 6.69
CA GLY A 6 -3.99 10.02 5.48
C GLY A 6 -3.30 8.82 4.83
N ILE A 7 -4.05 7.73 4.63
CA ILE A 7 -3.60 6.52 3.91
C ILE A 7 -4.42 6.42 2.63
N ALA A 8 -3.76 6.52 1.48
CA ALA A 8 -4.39 6.39 0.17
C ALA A 8 -3.96 5.09 -0.50
N ILE A 9 -4.94 4.30 -0.92
CA ILE A 9 -4.75 3.07 -1.69
C ILE A 9 -5.28 3.34 -3.09
N LEU A 10 -4.42 3.23 -4.10
CA LEU A 10 -4.80 3.44 -5.50
C LEU A 10 -5.76 2.34 -5.95
N ALA A 11 -6.83 2.73 -6.65
CA ALA A 11 -7.73 1.80 -7.33
C ALA A 11 -7.77 2.10 -8.83
N PHE A 12 -7.75 1.05 -9.63
CA PHE A 12 -7.79 1.08 -11.09
C PHE A 12 -8.42 -0.20 -11.63
N ASP A 13 -8.92 -0.17 -12.87
CA ASP A 13 -9.49 -1.36 -13.49
C ASP A 13 -8.42 -2.46 -13.62
N ASP A 14 -8.84 -3.71 -13.42
CA ASP A 14 -7.99 -4.91 -13.34
C ASP A 14 -7.01 -4.94 -12.14
N VAL A 15 -7.24 -4.13 -11.10
CA VAL A 15 -6.52 -4.27 -9.82
C VAL A 15 -6.76 -5.66 -9.23
N GLU A 16 -5.73 -6.28 -8.67
CA GLU A 16 -5.90 -7.52 -7.90
C GLU A 16 -6.65 -7.21 -6.60
N ALA A 17 -7.80 -7.84 -6.41
CA ALA A 17 -8.73 -7.50 -5.32
C ALA A 17 -8.08 -7.56 -3.93
N LEU A 18 -7.26 -8.58 -3.65
CA LEU A 18 -6.62 -8.71 -2.35
C LEU A 18 -5.47 -7.73 -2.14
N ASP A 19 -4.77 -7.32 -3.21
CA ASP A 19 -3.71 -6.31 -3.13
C ASP A 19 -4.25 -4.94 -2.68
N LEU A 20 -5.51 -4.67 -3.00
CA LEU A 20 -6.24 -3.47 -2.57
C LEU A 20 -6.89 -3.67 -1.21
N ALA A 21 -7.70 -4.74 -1.07
CA ALA A 21 -8.53 -4.98 0.11
C ALA A 21 -7.71 -5.41 1.33
N GLY A 22 -6.60 -6.14 1.13
CA GLY A 22 -5.72 -6.58 2.21
C GLY A 22 -5.14 -5.40 3.01
N PRO A 23 -4.42 -4.47 2.39
CA PRO A 23 -3.97 -3.25 3.05
C PRO A 23 -5.11 -2.42 3.64
N TYR A 24 -6.23 -2.26 2.92
CA TYR A 24 -7.39 -1.53 3.41
C TYR A 24 -7.90 -2.09 4.73
N GLU A 25 -8.08 -3.41 4.82
CA GLU A 25 -8.55 -4.08 6.03
C GLU A 25 -7.52 -3.98 7.16
N VAL A 26 -6.22 -4.14 6.88
CA VAL A 26 -5.17 -4.02 7.91
C VAL A 26 -5.22 -2.64 8.57
N PHE A 27 -5.20 -1.56 7.79
CA PHE A 27 -5.13 -0.22 8.35
C PHE A 27 -6.42 0.22 9.02
N THR A 28 -7.59 -0.18 8.50
CA THR A 28 -8.88 0.11 9.15
C THR A 28 -9.06 -0.70 10.43
N THR A 29 -8.59 -1.94 10.46
CA THR A 29 -8.57 -2.76 11.68
C THR A 29 -7.59 -2.20 12.70
N ALA A 30 -6.37 -1.79 12.30
CA ALA A 30 -5.42 -1.16 13.20
C ALA A 30 -6.00 0.10 13.86
N ALA A 31 -6.66 0.96 13.08
CA ALA A 31 -7.33 2.15 13.60
C ALA A 31 -8.41 1.80 14.64
N ARG A 32 -9.23 0.78 14.37
CA ARG A 32 -10.24 0.29 15.32
C ARG A 32 -9.63 -0.29 16.60
N MET A 33 -8.50 -1.01 16.47
CA MET A 33 -7.80 -1.57 17.64
C MET A 33 -7.14 -0.48 18.47
N ALA A 34 -6.53 0.51 17.84
CA ALA A 34 -5.93 1.66 18.51
C ALA A 34 -6.97 2.52 19.27
N ALA A 35 -8.20 2.57 18.81
CA ALA A 35 -9.27 3.31 19.46
C ALA A 35 -9.85 2.61 20.72
N ARG A 36 -9.41 1.41 21.04
CA ARG A 36 -9.91 0.66 22.22
C ARG A 36 -9.22 1.13 23.51
N PRO A 37 -9.90 1.08 24.67
CA PRO A 37 -9.32 1.47 25.96
C PRO A 37 -8.02 0.72 26.30
N GLU A 38 -7.92 -0.56 25.92
CA GLU A 38 -6.75 -1.41 26.19
C GLU A 38 -5.48 -0.97 25.44
N ALA A 39 -5.63 -0.11 24.44
CA ALA A 39 -4.52 0.43 23.65
C ALA A 39 -4.05 1.80 24.14
N ALA A 40 -4.66 2.38 25.18
CA ALA A 40 -4.42 3.75 25.62
C ALA A 40 -2.93 4.06 25.93
N ASP A 41 -2.21 3.07 26.43
CA ASP A 41 -0.78 3.21 26.81
C ASP A 41 0.19 2.76 25.70
N TRP A 42 -0.31 2.35 24.53
CA TRP A 42 0.57 1.87 23.46
C TRP A 42 1.24 3.04 22.71
N PRO A 43 2.54 2.95 22.41
CA PRO A 43 3.22 3.95 21.58
C PRO A 43 2.52 4.14 20.24
N GLY A 44 2.31 5.41 19.84
CA GLY A 44 1.66 5.73 18.56
C GLY A 44 0.15 5.50 18.50
N GLN A 45 -0.49 5.01 19.55
CA GLN A 45 -1.94 4.78 19.61
C GLN A 45 -2.77 6.00 19.17
N PRO A 46 -2.54 7.23 19.66
CA PRO A 46 -3.35 8.37 19.24
C PRO A 46 -3.26 8.66 17.74
N VAL A 47 -2.13 8.35 17.12
CA VAL A 47 -1.93 8.53 15.68
C VAL A 47 -2.75 7.50 14.91
N ALA A 48 -2.65 6.22 15.27
CA ALA A 48 -3.35 5.14 14.57
C ALA A 48 -4.88 5.25 14.70
N ALA A 49 -5.39 5.65 15.85
CA ALA A 49 -6.83 5.86 16.05
C ALA A 49 -7.40 6.97 15.15
N GLY A 50 -6.56 7.90 14.70
CA GLY A 50 -6.93 8.97 13.78
C GLY A 50 -6.66 8.68 12.30
N TRP A 51 -6.27 7.47 11.92
CA TRP A 51 -5.99 7.14 10.53
C TRP A 51 -7.22 7.22 9.64
N GLN A 52 -7.05 7.86 8.47
CA GLN A 52 -8.08 7.94 7.44
C GLN A 52 -7.63 7.13 6.22
N VAL A 53 -8.24 5.98 6.03
CA VAL A 53 -7.95 5.08 4.90
C VAL A 53 -8.93 5.37 3.77
N ALA A 54 -8.41 5.63 2.58
CA ALA A 54 -9.21 5.92 1.41
C ALA A 54 -8.77 5.07 0.21
N CYS A 55 -9.76 4.55 -0.51
CA CYS A 55 -9.59 4.01 -1.85
C CYS A 55 -9.69 5.17 -2.84
N VAL A 56 -8.65 5.42 -3.63
CA VAL A 56 -8.55 6.60 -4.52
C VAL A 56 -8.40 6.14 -5.95
N ALA A 57 -9.24 6.65 -6.85
CA ALA A 57 -9.18 6.34 -8.28
C ALA A 57 -9.22 7.62 -9.13
N ARG A 58 -9.10 7.49 -10.44
CA ARG A 58 -9.19 8.63 -11.37
C ARG A 58 -10.50 9.39 -11.24
N THR A 59 -11.59 8.68 -11.02
CA THR A 59 -12.93 9.21 -10.78
C THR A 59 -13.61 8.42 -9.65
N ARG A 60 -14.75 8.86 -9.17
CA ARG A 60 -15.58 8.12 -8.21
C ARG A 60 -16.49 7.06 -8.84
N ALA A 61 -16.38 6.82 -10.13
CA ALA A 61 -17.08 5.70 -10.78
C ALA A 61 -16.54 4.36 -10.24
N PRO A 62 -17.37 3.30 -10.24
CA PRO A 62 -16.90 1.97 -9.87
C PRO A 62 -15.69 1.54 -10.69
N VAL A 63 -14.71 0.97 -10.03
CA VAL A 63 -13.54 0.33 -10.62
C VAL A 63 -13.82 -1.17 -10.69
N CYS A 64 -13.57 -1.79 -11.82
CA CYS A 64 -13.72 -3.23 -12.00
C CYS A 64 -12.38 -3.92 -11.68
N ALA A 65 -12.26 -4.53 -10.51
CA ALA A 65 -11.11 -5.34 -10.15
C ALA A 65 -11.07 -6.63 -11.01
N ARG A 66 -9.92 -7.30 -10.98
CA ARG A 66 -9.70 -8.56 -11.69
C ARG A 66 -10.80 -9.57 -11.35
N ALA A 67 -11.29 -10.28 -12.37
CA ALA A 67 -12.43 -11.21 -12.27
C ALA A 67 -13.80 -10.57 -11.94
N GLY A 68 -13.94 -9.24 -12.05
CA GLY A 68 -15.27 -8.59 -12.10
C GLY A 68 -15.78 -8.04 -10.77
N LEU A 69 -15.00 -8.11 -9.67
CA LEU A 69 -15.40 -7.46 -8.42
C LEU A 69 -15.42 -5.94 -8.63
N GLN A 70 -16.54 -5.30 -8.31
CA GLN A 70 -16.65 -3.84 -8.38
C GLN A 70 -16.30 -3.19 -7.04
N VAL A 71 -15.41 -2.21 -7.11
CA VAL A 71 -14.99 -1.40 -5.98
C VAL A 71 -15.41 0.05 -6.22
N LEU A 72 -16.11 0.66 -5.27
CA LEU A 72 -16.47 2.07 -5.34
C LEU A 72 -15.41 2.90 -4.59
N PRO A 73 -14.62 3.73 -5.32
CA PRO A 73 -13.62 4.59 -4.68
C PRO A 73 -14.28 5.62 -3.76
N THR A 74 -13.65 5.88 -2.62
CA THR A 74 -14.12 6.88 -1.66
C THR A 74 -13.66 8.30 -2.01
N ARG A 75 -12.56 8.41 -2.80
CA ARG A 75 -11.97 9.67 -3.28
C ARG A 75 -11.54 9.54 -4.73
N ASP A 76 -11.32 10.66 -5.38
CA ASP A 76 -10.75 10.72 -6.73
C ASP A 76 -9.47 11.59 -6.78
N PHE A 77 -8.82 11.66 -7.93
CA PHE A 77 -7.54 12.37 -8.08
C PHE A 77 -7.62 13.88 -7.92
N SER A 78 -8.83 14.46 -7.88
CA SER A 78 -9.05 15.88 -7.59
C SER A 78 -9.12 16.18 -6.09
N ASP A 79 -9.24 15.15 -5.24
CA ASP A 79 -9.25 15.31 -3.79
C ASP A 79 -7.85 15.70 -3.30
N GLU A 80 -7.77 16.86 -2.61
CA GLU A 80 -6.51 17.42 -2.12
C GLU A 80 -6.17 16.98 -0.69
N THR A 81 -6.93 16.05 -0.11
CA THR A 81 -6.63 15.52 1.22
C THR A 81 -5.19 14.98 1.26
N PRO A 82 -4.38 15.41 2.22
CA PRO A 82 -3.01 14.98 2.32
C PRO A 82 -2.87 13.46 2.41
N VAL A 83 -1.91 12.92 1.68
CA VAL A 83 -1.54 11.50 1.69
C VAL A 83 -0.20 11.38 2.42
N ASP A 84 -0.21 10.68 3.56
CA ASP A 84 0.99 10.40 4.35
C ASP A 84 1.58 9.02 4.03
N LEU A 85 0.73 8.05 3.70
CA LEU A 85 1.10 6.74 3.19
C LEU A 85 0.38 6.51 1.86
N LEU A 86 1.14 6.35 0.79
CA LEU A 86 0.65 5.93 -0.51
C LEU A 86 0.84 4.42 -0.66
N ILE A 87 -0.22 3.69 -1.03
CA ILE A 87 -0.17 2.27 -1.36
C ILE A 87 -0.62 2.08 -2.81
N VAL A 88 0.21 1.43 -3.60
CA VAL A 88 -0.09 1.08 -4.99
C VAL A 88 -0.21 -0.44 -5.11
N PRO A 89 -1.43 -0.99 -5.22
CA PRO A 89 -1.66 -2.42 -5.43
C PRO A 89 -1.27 -2.85 -6.84
N GLY A 90 -1.10 -4.16 -7.02
CA GLY A 90 -0.89 -4.77 -8.32
C GLY A 90 -2.18 -5.23 -8.99
N GLY A 91 -2.01 -6.12 -9.93
CA GLY A 91 -3.02 -6.62 -10.86
C GLY A 91 -2.51 -6.58 -12.29
N VAL A 92 -3.37 -6.36 -13.28
CA VAL A 92 -2.97 -6.08 -14.66
C VAL A 92 -2.71 -4.57 -14.77
N VAL A 93 -1.46 -4.18 -14.54
CA VAL A 93 -1.08 -2.76 -14.34
C VAL A 93 -0.79 -1.98 -15.63
N ASP A 94 -0.80 -2.61 -16.80
CA ASP A 94 -0.40 -1.99 -18.07
C ASP A 94 -1.15 -0.69 -18.37
N ALA A 95 -2.47 -0.68 -18.19
CA ALA A 95 -3.28 0.50 -18.44
C ALA A 95 -2.98 1.61 -17.42
N ALA A 96 -2.87 1.26 -16.14
CA ALA A 96 -2.56 2.19 -15.06
C ALA A 96 -1.15 2.79 -15.21
N ALA A 97 -0.15 1.96 -15.58
CA ALA A 97 1.24 2.37 -15.78
C ALA A 97 1.48 3.21 -17.04
N ARG A 98 0.47 3.33 -17.91
CA ARG A 98 0.50 4.18 -19.11
C ARG A 98 -0.47 5.36 -19.06
N CYS A 99 -1.36 5.39 -18.06
CA CYS A 99 -2.34 6.46 -17.90
C CYS A 99 -1.68 7.74 -17.37
N PRO A 100 -1.66 8.85 -18.14
CA PRO A 100 -1.00 10.10 -17.69
C PRO A 100 -1.57 10.65 -16.39
N ASP A 101 -2.90 10.58 -16.21
CA ASP A 101 -3.57 11.07 -14.99
C ASP A 101 -3.15 10.26 -13.76
N THR A 102 -3.14 8.92 -13.90
CA THR A 102 -2.71 8.01 -12.83
C THR A 102 -1.25 8.27 -12.45
N LEU A 103 -0.36 8.34 -13.44
CA LEU A 103 1.07 8.58 -13.19
C LEU A 103 1.31 9.97 -12.58
N ALA A 104 0.60 10.99 -13.02
CA ALA A 104 0.70 12.34 -12.46
C ALA A 104 0.24 12.37 -11.00
N TRP A 105 -0.88 11.71 -10.69
CA TRP A 105 -1.38 11.62 -9.32
C TRP A 105 -0.42 10.82 -8.42
N VAL A 106 0.03 9.63 -8.84
CA VAL A 106 0.98 8.79 -8.08
C VAL A 106 2.27 9.55 -7.80
N ARG A 107 2.81 10.28 -8.79
CA ARG A 107 4.00 11.12 -8.63
C ARG A 107 3.78 12.21 -7.58
N ARG A 108 2.66 12.95 -7.65
CA ARG A 108 2.34 14.02 -6.68
C ARG A 108 2.14 13.46 -5.28
N ALA A 109 1.37 12.39 -5.14
CA ALA A 109 1.10 11.73 -3.85
C ALA A 109 2.40 11.15 -3.27
N GLY A 110 3.17 10.40 -4.05
CA GLY A 110 4.44 9.82 -3.64
C GLY A 110 5.50 10.85 -3.25
N ALA A 111 5.55 12.03 -3.90
CA ALA A 111 6.48 13.09 -3.54
C ALA A 111 6.17 13.72 -2.16
N ARG A 112 4.90 13.71 -1.76
CA ARG A 112 4.41 14.32 -0.49
C ARG A 112 4.29 13.32 0.65
N ALA A 113 4.04 12.05 0.34
CA ALA A 113 3.86 11.00 1.33
C ALA A 113 5.12 10.79 2.18
N THR A 114 4.94 10.51 3.46
CA THR A 114 6.01 10.09 4.37
C THR A 114 6.56 8.73 3.96
N LEU A 115 5.67 7.81 3.60
CA LEU A 115 6.01 6.47 3.14
C LEU A 115 5.24 6.14 1.85
N THR A 116 5.86 5.34 0.99
CA THR A 116 5.25 4.82 -0.22
C THR A 116 5.43 3.30 -0.27
N ALA A 117 4.36 2.59 -0.54
CA ALA A 117 4.38 1.14 -0.61
C ALA A 117 3.77 0.64 -1.92
N SER A 118 4.27 -0.48 -2.42
CA SER A 118 3.64 -1.26 -3.49
C SER A 118 3.37 -2.68 -3.05
N VAL A 119 2.31 -3.27 -3.58
CA VAL A 119 2.00 -4.69 -3.44
C VAL A 119 2.05 -5.32 -4.83
N CYS A 120 2.68 -6.50 -4.94
CA CYS A 120 2.70 -7.26 -6.19
C CYS A 120 3.27 -6.42 -7.36
N THR A 121 2.59 -6.37 -8.48
CA THR A 121 2.96 -5.59 -9.67
C THR A 121 2.76 -4.07 -9.51
N GLY A 122 2.28 -3.58 -8.38
CA GLY A 122 2.16 -2.15 -8.11
C GLY A 122 3.46 -1.35 -8.21
N VAL A 123 4.61 -1.99 -8.01
CA VAL A 123 5.93 -1.37 -8.18
C VAL A 123 6.17 -0.87 -9.61
N PHE A 124 5.59 -1.51 -10.63
CA PHE A 124 5.67 -1.06 -12.03
C PHE A 124 5.02 0.32 -12.22
N VAL A 125 3.91 0.57 -11.55
CA VAL A 125 3.24 1.88 -11.58
C VAL A 125 4.10 2.94 -10.87
N LEU A 126 4.70 2.58 -9.71
CA LEU A 126 5.61 3.48 -9.00
C LEU A 126 6.85 3.84 -9.83
N ALA A 127 7.43 2.86 -10.53
CA ALA A 127 8.57 3.05 -11.41
C ALA A 127 8.20 3.91 -12.62
N ALA A 128 7.07 3.62 -13.28
CA ALA A 128 6.56 4.42 -14.40
C ALA A 128 6.24 5.88 -13.98
N ALA A 129 5.79 6.09 -12.75
CA ALA A 129 5.57 7.42 -12.19
C ALA A 129 6.88 8.13 -11.78
N GLY A 130 8.03 7.46 -11.80
CA GLY A 130 9.31 8.00 -11.35
C GLY A 130 9.42 8.18 -9.83
N VAL A 131 8.60 7.48 -9.05
CA VAL A 131 8.67 7.47 -7.59
C VAL A 131 9.75 6.51 -7.10
N VAL A 132 9.94 5.43 -7.85
CA VAL A 132 10.96 4.40 -7.60
C VAL A 132 11.92 4.40 -8.79
N THR A 133 13.21 4.65 -8.55
CA THR A 133 14.22 4.84 -9.62
C THR A 133 15.45 3.97 -9.49
N ASN A 134 16.06 3.91 -8.30
CA ASN A 134 17.28 3.16 -7.99
C ASN A 134 17.15 2.46 -6.62
N HIS A 135 15.94 2.13 -6.24
CA HIS A 135 15.62 1.51 -4.96
C HIS A 135 15.80 -0.01 -5.01
N ARG A 136 15.99 -0.58 -3.84
CA ARG A 136 15.85 -2.00 -3.59
C ARG A 136 14.37 -2.33 -3.46
N VAL A 137 13.87 -3.26 -4.28
CA VAL A 137 12.43 -3.57 -4.39
C VAL A 137 12.19 -5.06 -4.66
N THR A 138 10.96 -5.50 -4.42
CA THR A 138 10.46 -6.80 -4.89
C THR A 138 9.11 -6.64 -5.57
N THR A 139 8.65 -7.69 -6.23
CA THR A 139 7.35 -7.79 -6.90
C THR A 139 6.84 -9.22 -6.85
N HIS A 140 5.73 -9.52 -7.54
CA HIS A 140 5.26 -10.89 -7.72
C HIS A 140 6.35 -11.74 -8.40
N TRP A 141 6.49 -12.98 -7.98
CA TRP A 141 7.58 -13.87 -8.42
C TRP A 141 7.61 -14.09 -9.95
N GLU A 142 6.46 -14.09 -10.61
CA GLU A 142 6.39 -14.21 -12.07
C GLU A 142 6.91 -12.97 -12.80
N ASP A 143 6.89 -11.81 -12.15
CA ASP A 143 7.17 -10.50 -12.77
C ASP A 143 8.59 -9.97 -12.46
N LEU A 144 9.38 -10.68 -11.65
CA LEU A 144 10.73 -10.26 -11.27
C LEU A 144 11.66 -10.02 -12.48
N ALA A 145 11.61 -10.95 -13.47
CA ALA A 145 12.42 -10.84 -14.67
C ALA A 145 12.02 -9.63 -15.53
N ASP A 146 10.72 -9.36 -15.62
CA ASP A 146 10.16 -8.24 -16.35
C ASP A 146 10.49 -6.91 -15.69
N LEU A 147 10.44 -6.84 -14.36
CA LEU A 147 10.82 -5.66 -13.61
C LEU A 147 12.31 -5.32 -13.83
N ARG A 148 13.21 -6.30 -13.72
CA ARG A 148 14.66 -6.12 -14.00
C ARG A 148 14.93 -5.64 -15.42
N ARG A 149 14.20 -6.18 -16.40
CA ARG A 149 14.36 -5.82 -17.81
C ARG A 149 13.90 -4.39 -18.09
N GLN A 150 12.76 -3.98 -17.53
CA GLN A 150 12.15 -2.67 -17.80
C GLN A 150 12.83 -1.54 -17.02
N TRP A 151 13.28 -1.82 -15.81
CA TRP A 151 13.95 -0.85 -14.91
C TRP A 151 15.29 -1.39 -14.40
N PRO A 152 16.34 -1.40 -15.22
CA PRO A 152 17.64 -2.02 -14.89
C PRO A 152 18.41 -1.32 -13.76
N LEU A 153 17.98 -0.14 -13.34
CA LEU A 153 18.57 0.57 -12.19
C LEU A 153 17.98 0.16 -10.84
N LEU A 154 16.90 -0.63 -10.83
CA LEU A 154 16.33 -1.16 -9.59
C LEU A 154 17.13 -2.38 -9.12
N ASP A 155 17.39 -2.45 -7.82
CA ASP A 155 17.89 -3.67 -7.16
C ASP A 155 16.69 -4.59 -6.83
N VAL A 156 16.37 -5.50 -7.77
CA VAL A 156 15.19 -6.37 -7.67
C VAL A 156 15.52 -7.64 -6.90
N VAL A 157 15.00 -7.75 -5.68
CA VAL A 157 15.20 -8.84 -4.74
C VAL A 157 14.17 -9.96 -4.97
N ASP A 158 14.64 -11.20 -4.95
CA ASP A 158 13.84 -12.41 -5.06
C ASP A 158 13.80 -13.17 -3.72
N GLY A 159 12.79 -14.04 -3.55
CA GLY A 159 12.67 -14.94 -2.39
C GLY A 159 12.28 -14.26 -1.08
N VAL A 160 11.81 -13.03 -1.13
CA VAL A 160 11.38 -12.27 0.07
C VAL A 160 9.92 -11.88 -0.01
N ARG A 161 9.26 -11.76 1.14
CA ARG A 161 7.87 -11.29 1.20
C ARG A 161 7.73 -9.80 0.99
N TRP A 162 8.68 -9.02 1.52
CA TRP A 162 8.74 -7.56 1.30
C TRP A 162 10.17 -7.04 1.42
N VAL A 163 10.37 -5.84 0.93
CA VAL A 163 11.61 -5.06 1.02
C VAL A 163 11.28 -3.69 1.59
N GLU A 164 12.14 -3.21 2.49
CA GLU A 164 12.17 -1.83 2.98
C GLU A 164 13.46 -1.17 2.46
N ASP A 165 13.32 -0.04 1.79
CA ASP A 165 14.43 0.81 1.35
C ASP A 165 14.10 2.28 1.62
N GLY A 166 14.54 2.77 2.78
CA GLY A 166 14.27 4.12 3.25
C GLY A 166 12.78 4.38 3.47
N ARG A 167 12.19 5.18 2.59
CA ARG A 167 10.74 5.50 2.63
C ARG A 167 9.91 4.68 1.64
N VAL A 168 10.55 3.81 0.88
CA VAL A 168 9.93 2.95 -0.13
C VAL A 168 9.84 1.52 0.40
N PHE A 169 8.66 0.95 0.26
CA PHE A 169 8.34 -0.42 0.64
C PHE A 169 7.76 -1.14 -0.57
N SER A 170 8.10 -2.41 -0.73
CA SER A 170 7.49 -3.23 -1.78
C SER A 170 7.28 -4.65 -1.27
N SER A 171 6.16 -5.27 -1.61
CA SER A 171 5.92 -6.67 -1.29
C SER A 171 5.80 -7.54 -2.53
N ALA A 172 6.06 -8.81 -2.34
CA ALA A 172 5.72 -9.88 -3.28
C ALA A 172 4.19 -9.96 -3.49
N GLY A 173 3.74 -11.00 -4.19
CA GLY A 173 2.36 -11.14 -4.62
C GLY A 173 1.34 -11.34 -3.51
N ILE A 174 0.20 -10.80 -3.74
CA ILE A 174 -1.12 -11.00 -3.14
C ILE A 174 -1.07 -10.98 -1.59
N SER A 175 -0.96 -12.12 -0.91
CA SER A 175 -1.01 -12.19 0.55
C SER A 175 0.17 -11.49 1.25
N ALA A 176 1.31 -11.33 0.57
CA ALA A 176 2.46 -10.62 1.13
C ALA A 176 2.17 -9.14 1.39
N GLY A 177 1.18 -8.54 0.70
CA GLY A 177 0.70 -7.20 0.97
C GLY A 177 0.08 -7.03 2.35
N ILE A 178 -0.53 -8.08 2.90
CA ILE A 178 -1.05 -8.07 4.28
C ILE A 178 0.11 -8.01 5.28
N ASP A 179 1.14 -8.83 5.08
CA ASP A 179 2.33 -8.85 5.97
C ASP A 179 3.08 -7.52 5.92
N LEU A 180 3.27 -6.95 4.71
CA LEU A 180 3.84 -5.63 4.55
C LEU A 180 3.00 -4.56 5.27
N SER A 181 1.68 -4.61 5.14
CA SER A 181 0.80 -3.64 5.80
C SER A 181 0.88 -3.71 7.32
N LEU A 182 0.95 -4.92 7.89
CA LEU A 182 1.18 -5.13 9.32
C LEU A 182 2.58 -4.64 9.75
N HIS A 183 3.60 -4.85 8.93
CA HIS A 183 4.93 -4.28 9.15
C HIS A 183 4.88 -2.74 9.17
N LEU A 184 4.15 -2.13 8.24
CA LEU A 184 3.94 -0.68 8.23
C LEU A 184 3.16 -0.17 9.45
N VAL A 185 2.17 -0.93 9.96
CA VAL A 185 1.52 -0.62 11.25
C VAL A 185 2.55 -0.58 12.37
N ALA A 186 3.39 -1.62 12.50
CA ALA A 186 4.44 -1.67 13.51
C ALA A 186 5.43 -0.52 13.36
N ARG A 187 5.81 -0.18 12.15
CA ARG A 187 6.77 0.88 11.80
C ARG A 187 6.24 2.29 12.11
N LEU A 188 4.95 2.51 11.90
CA LEU A 188 4.28 3.81 12.13
C LEU A 188 3.84 3.99 13.58
N THR A 189 3.71 2.91 14.34
CA THR A 189 3.21 2.91 15.72
C THR A 189 4.08 2.03 16.64
N CYS A 190 3.66 0.78 16.84
CA CYS A 190 4.41 -0.20 17.64
C CYS A 190 4.08 -1.63 17.21
N PRO A 191 4.96 -2.60 17.52
CA PRO A 191 4.72 -4.03 17.22
C PRO A 191 3.44 -4.57 17.86
N GLU A 192 3.10 -4.13 19.06
CA GLU A 192 1.94 -4.60 19.82
C GLU A 192 0.62 -4.31 19.07
N LEU A 193 0.52 -3.14 18.42
CA LEU A 193 -0.65 -2.80 17.61
C LEU A 193 -0.72 -3.67 16.35
N ALA A 194 0.40 -3.95 15.71
CA ALA A 194 0.44 -4.84 14.55
C ALA A 194 0.02 -6.27 14.91
N GLU A 195 0.55 -6.82 16.02
CA GLU A 195 0.18 -8.14 16.54
C GLU A 195 -1.31 -8.21 16.90
N ARG A 196 -1.82 -7.17 17.57
CA ARG A 196 -3.24 -7.08 17.92
C ARG A 196 -4.12 -7.00 16.67
N THR A 197 -3.68 -6.27 15.67
CA THR A 197 -4.37 -6.16 14.37
C THR A 197 -4.42 -7.51 13.67
N ALA A 198 -3.29 -8.19 13.56
CA ALA A 198 -3.21 -9.53 12.98
C ALA A 198 -4.11 -10.52 13.70
N ARG A 199 -4.10 -10.52 15.05
CA ARG A 199 -4.98 -11.36 15.88
C ARG A 199 -6.45 -11.02 15.66
N GLN A 200 -6.81 -9.74 15.53
CA GLN A 200 -8.20 -9.32 15.26
C GLN A 200 -8.69 -9.81 13.90
N MET A 201 -7.78 -9.90 12.92
CA MET A 201 -8.04 -10.41 11.58
C MET A 201 -7.98 -11.95 11.50
N ASP A 202 -7.68 -12.63 12.60
CA ASP A 202 -7.37 -14.07 12.63
C ASP A 202 -6.31 -14.46 11.59
N TYR A 203 -5.33 -13.58 11.40
CA TYR A 203 -4.28 -13.71 10.40
C TYR A 203 -2.94 -14.05 11.07
N ARG A 204 -2.26 -15.08 10.54
CA ARG A 204 -0.90 -15.46 10.97
C ARG A 204 0.12 -14.54 10.28
N TRP A 205 0.52 -13.49 10.99
CA TRP A 205 1.49 -12.53 10.48
C TRP A 205 2.88 -13.13 10.34
N MET A 206 3.45 -13.02 9.14
CA MET A 206 4.84 -13.28 8.85
C MET A 206 5.60 -11.98 9.10
N SER A 207 6.12 -11.82 10.34
CA SER A 207 6.72 -10.55 10.79
C SER A 207 8.16 -10.30 10.28
N ARG A 208 8.71 -11.24 9.50
CA ARG A 208 10.01 -11.12 8.84
C ARG A 208 9.85 -11.26 7.32
N PRO A 209 10.72 -10.58 6.54
CA PRO A 209 10.62 -10.58 5.08
C PRO A 209 11.01 -11.92 4.42
N ASP A 210 11.71 -12.80 5.12
CA ASP A 210 12.27 -14.08 4.70
C ASP A 210 11.60 -15.29 5.39
#